data_3c32f691e305c49299e50c3a2b8392d2
#
_entry.id   3c32f691e305c49299e50c3a2b8392d2
#
_cell.length_a   1.000
_cell.length_b   1.000
_cell.length_c   1.000
_cell.angle_alpha   90.00
_cell.angle_beta   90.00
_cell.angle_gamma   90.00
#
_symmetry.space_group_name_H-M   'P 1'
#
loop_
_entity.id
_entity.type
_entity.pdbx_description
1 polymer ?
#
loop_
_entity_poly.entity_id
_entity_poly.type
_entity_poly.pdbx_seq_one_letter_code
_entity_poly.pdbx_strand_id
1 'polypeptide(L)'
;PVISGSAVKAVEQMIANPKTIKGENPWVDKIYDLMAAVDDYIPTPEREIDKPFLMAVEDVFSITGRGTVATGRIERGKVKVGENVEIVGIKDTRSTTITGVEMFQKSLDEGLAGDNVGVLMRGIQKADIERGMVIAKPGSIKPHTIFEGEVYVLTDKEGGRKTPFFPGY
;
A
#
# COMPACT_ATOMS: atom_id res chain seq x y z
N PRO A 1 -5.68 20.53 13.42
CA PRO A 1 -6.38 20.67 14.72
C PRO A 1 -5.93 19.60 15.72
N VAL A 2 -6.10 19.87 17.02
CA VAL A 2 -5.83 18.90 18.10
C VAL A 2 -7.17 18.49 18.70
N ILE A 3 -7.50 17.20 18.63
CA ILE A 3 -8.74 16.64 19.20
C ILE A 3 -8.36 15.75 20.39
N SER A 4 -8.79 16.14 21.59
CA SER A 4 -8.55 15.40 22.82
C SER A 4 -9.74 14.50 23.15
N GLY A 5 -9.50 13.25 23.50
CA GLY A 5 -10.56 12.28 23.84
C GLY A 5 -10.02 11.01 24.50
N SER A 6 -10.92 10.08 24.79
CA SER A 6 -10.57 8.76 25.29
C SER A 6 -11.32 7.70 24.46
N ALA A 7 -10.59 7.00 23.58
CA ALA A 7 -11.14 5.91 22.80
C ALA A 7 -11.69 4.79 23.68
N VAL A 8 -11.01 4.46 24.80
CA VAL A 8 -11.46 3.41 25.73
C VAL A 8 -12.85 3.75 26.29
N LYS A 9 -13.04 4.98 26.80
CA LYS A 9 -14.35 5.40 27.34
C LYS A 9 -15.46 5.46 26.27
N ALA A 10 -15.10 5.81 25.03
CA ALA A 10 -16.05 5.75 23.93
C ALA A 10 -16.46 4.31 23.62
N VAL A 11 -15.51 3.37 23.57
CA VAL A 11 -15.79 1.94 23.36
C VAL A 11 -16.61 1.35 24.50
N GLU A 12 -16.28 1.63 25.76
CA GLU A 12 -17.06 1.19 26.93
C GLU A 12 -18.52 1.65 26.84
N GLN A 13 -18.73 2.93 26.46
CA GLN A 13 -20.08 3.45 26.23
C GLN A 13 -20.81 2.73 25.10
N MET A 14 -20.14 2.47 23.97
CA MET A 14 -20.73 1.77 22.83
C MET A 14 -21.04 0.29 23.13
N ILE A 15 -20.25 -0.36 24.00
CA ILE A 15 -20.54 -1.71 24.49
C ILE A 15 -21.78 -1.69 25.39
N ALA A 16 -21.86 -0.72 26.31
CA ALA A 16 -22.99 -0.58 27.24
C ALA A 16 -24.30 -0.18 26.51
N ASN A 17 -24.20 0.69 25.51
CA ASN A 17 -25.31 1.12 24.67
C ASN A 17 -24.88 1.29 23.20
N PRO A 18 -25.00 0.23 22.37
CA PRO A 18 -24.61 0.28 20.95
C PRO A 18 -25.41 1.29 20.10
N LYS A 19 -26.50 1.84 20.62
CA LYS A 19 -27.32 2.85 19.94
C LYS A 19 -26.95 4.29 20.29
N THR A 20 -25.91 4.50 21.11
CA THR A 20 -25.43 5.85 21.46
C THR A 20 -25.07 6.62 20.18
N ILE A 21 -25.67 7.78 20.01
CA ILE A 21 -25.46 8.67 18.87
C ILE A 21 -24.70 9.93 19.31
N LYS A 22 -24.30 10.76 18.32
CA LYS A 22 -23.67 12.06 18.57
C LYS A 22 -24.59 12.95 19.43
N GLY A 23 -24.02 13.58 20.44
CA GLY A 23 -24.72 14.44 21.41
C GLY A 23 -25.14 13.74 22.70
N GLU A 24 -25.04 12.42 22.79
CA GLU A 24 -25.49 11.65 23.96
C GLU A 24 -24.35 11.31 24.94
N ASN A 25 -23.11 11.32 24.48
CA ASN A 25 -21.95 11.00 25.33
C ASN A 25 -20.69 11.77 24.90
N PRO A 26 -20.02 12.51 25.80
CA PRO A 26 -18.91 13.36 25.45
C PRO A 26 -17.69 12.62 24.88
N TRP A 27 -17.49 11.34 25.20
CA TRP A 27 -16.39 10.55 24.67
C TRP A 27 -16.68 10.04 23.26
N VAL A 28 -17.93 9.66 23.00
CA VAL A 28 -18.40 9.29 21.65
C VAL A 28 -18.39 10.53 20.74
N ASP A 29 -18.80 11.68 21.26
CA ASP A 29 -18.77 12.95 20.51
C ASP A 29 -17.37 13.31 20.05
N LYS A 30 -16.34 13.05 20.87
CA LYS A 30 -14.93 13.27 20.47
C LYS A 30 -14.46 12.38 19.31
N ILE A 31 -15.04 11.21 19.15
CA ILE A 31 -14.78 10.38 17.97
C ILE A 31 -15.41 11.01 16.72
N TYR A 32 -16.65 11.50 16.83
CA TYR A 32 -17.28 12.24 15.72
C TYR A 32 -16.54 13.54 15.38
N ASP A 33 -16.07 14.30 16.38
CA ASP A 33 -15.26 15.49 16.16
C ASP A 33 -13.95 15.16 15.45
N LEU A 34 -13.29 14.04 15.81
CA LEU A 34 -12.09 13.56 15.14
C LEU A 34 -12.36 13.22 13.67
N MET A 35 -13.43 12.48 13.39
CA MET A 35 -13.80 12.11 12.01
C MET A 35 -14.11 13.34 11.17
N ALA A 36 -14.88 14.30 11.71
CA ALA A 36 -15.16 15.54 11.01
C ALA A 36 -13.88 16.35 10.74
N ALA A 37 -12.96 16.42 11.71
CA ALA A 37 -11.68 17.11 11.52
C ALA A 37 -10.79 16.42 10.47
N VAL A 38 -10.84 15.08 10.34
CA VAL A 38 -10.15 14.34 9.29
C VAL A 38 -10.73 14.71 7.92
N ASP A 39 -12.06 14.70 7.78
CA ASP A 39 -12.72 15.00 6.51
C ASP A 39 -12.48 16.46 6.06
N ASP A 40 -12.47 17.41 7.00
CA ASP A 40 -12.32 18.83 6.69
C ASP A 40 -10.85 19.25 6.45
N TYR A 41 -9.91 18.60 7.16
CA TYR A 41 -8.52 19.07 7.22
C TYR A 41 -7.56 18.30 6.31
N ILE A 42 -7.83 17.01 6.04
CA ILE A 42 -6.97 16.18 5.19
C ILE A 42 -7.47 16.26 3.74
N PRO A 43 -6.70 16.88 2.83
CA PRO A 43 -7.10 16.94 1.43
C PRO A 43 -7.12 15.55 0.79
N THR A 44 -8.07 15.32 -0.10
CA THR A 44 -8.07 14.11 -0.92
C THR A 44 -6.81 14.10 -1.79
N PRO A 45 -5.97 13.05 -1.72
CA PRO A 45 -4.75 12.99 -2.50
C PRO A 45 -5.05 12.90 -4.00
N GLU A 46 -4.28 13.63 -4.81
CA GLU A 46 -4.31 13.47 -6.26
C GLU A 46 -3.74 12.11 -6.65
N ARG A 47 -4.48 11.37 -7.47
CA ARG A 47 -4.06 10.06 -7.96
C ARG A 47 -3.44 10.20 -9.34
N GLU A 48 -2.19 9.80 -9.50
CA GLU A 48 -1.46 9.86 -10.78
C GLU A 48 -1.87 8.73 -11.75
N ILE A 49 -3.15 8.69 -12.12
CA ILE A 49 -3.73 7.61 -12.94
C ILE A 49 -3.30 7.62 -14.42
N ASP A 50 -2.81 8.75 -14.92
CA ASP A 50 -2.40 8.90 -16.31
C ASP A 50 -0.93 8.52 -16.58
N LYS A 51 -0.16 8.27 -15.51
CA LYS A 51 1.22 7.78 -15.61
C LYS A 51 1.26 6.29 -15.96
N PRO A 52 2.39 5.79 -16.48
CA PRO A 52 2.58 4.35 -16.66
C PRO A 52 2.40 3.59 -15.34
N PHE A 53 1.67 2.48 -15.37
CA PHE A 53 1.43 1.63 -14.21
C PHE A 53 2.72 1.23 -13.50
N LEU A 54 2.70 1.33 -12.18
CA LEU A 54 3.75 0.88 -11.27
C LEU A 54 3.13 0.43 -9.95
N MET A 55 3.49 -0.78 -9.51
CA MET A 55 3.09 -1.33 -8.22
C MET A 55 4.32 -1.97 -7.53
N ALA A 56 4.61 -1.56 -6.30
CA ALA A 56 5.62 -2.22 -5.48
C ALA A 56 5.08 -3.55 -4.94
N VAL A 57 5.90 -4.61 -4.99
CA VAL A 57 5.55 -5.91 -4.42
C VAL A 57 5.83 -5.91 -2.92
N GLU A 58 4.79 -6.01 -2.11
CA GLU A 58 4.87 -6.06 -0.65
C GLU A 58 4.84 -7.49 -0.12
N ASP A 59 4.01 -8.36 -0.74
CA ASP A 59 3.94 -9.77 -0.38
C ASP A 59 3.54 -10.63 -1.59
N VAL A 60 3.81 -11.95 -1.50
CA VAL A 60 3.56 -12.91 -2.58
C VAL A 60 2.95 -14.19 -2.05
N PHE A 61 1.80 -14.55 -2.59
CA PHE A 61 1.06 -15.76 -2.22
C PHE A 61 0.87 -16.70 -3.41
N SER A 62 0.79 -17.99 -3.13
CA SER A 62 0.31 -18.98 -4.10
C SER A 62 -1.08 -19.45 -3.70
N ILE A 63 -2.02 -19.34 -4.62
CA ILE A 63 -3.39 -19.82 -4.42
C ILE A 63 -3.58 -21.08 -5.28
N THR A 64 -3.87 -22.20 -4.62
CA THR A 64 -4.11 -23.48 -5.31
C THR A 64 -5.22 -23.32 -6.36
N GLY A 65 -4.93 -23.70 -7.60
CA GLY A 65 -5.87 -23.61 -8.73
C GLY A 65 -6.02 -22.22 -9.36
N ARG A 66 -5.44 -21.16 -8.76
CA ARG A 66 -5.53 -19.77 -9.29
C ARG A 66 -4.18 -19.20 -9.73
N GLY A 67 -3.08 -19.64 -9.12
CA GLY A 67 -1.73 -19.18 -9.46
C GLY A 67 -1.08 -18.29 -8.39
N THR A 68 -0.12 -17.49 -8.81
CA THR A 68 0.61 -16.58 -7.94
C THR A 68 -0.06 -15.22 -7.90
N VAL A 69 -0.23 -14.71 -6.69
CA VAL A 69 -0.75 -13.37 -6.39
C VAL A 69 0.35 -12.54 -5.76
N ALA A 70 0.61 -11.36 -6.30
CA ALA A 70 1.41 -10.35 -5.64
C ALA A 70 0.50 -9.26 -5.08
N THR A 71 0.74 -8.86 -3.85
CA THR A 71 0.02 -7.74 -3.22
C THR A 71 0.91 -6.53 -3.08
N GLY A 72 0.30 -5.36 -3.10
CA GLY A 72 0.98 -4.10 -2.92
C GLY A 72 0.11 -2.91 -3.28
N ARG A 73 0.65 -1.72 -3.04
CA ARG A 73 0.00 -0.48 -3.44
C ARG A 73 0.38 -0.12 -4.88
N ILE A 74 -0.62 0.28 -5.66
CA ILE A 74 -0.37 0.90 -6.96
C ILE A 74 0.14 2.31 -6.71
N GLU A 75 1.40 2.56 -7.05
CA GLU A 75 2.06 3.85 -6.82
C GLU A 75 1.60 4.89 -7.83
N ARG A 76 1.40 4.48 -9.09
CA ARG A 76 0.95 5.34 -10.19
C ARG A 76 0.34 4.52 -11.30
N GLY A 77 -0.42 5.21 -12.15
CA GLY A 77 -1.09 4.61 -13.29
C GLY A 77 -2.30 3.76 -12.89
N LYS A 78 -2.66 2.87 -13.77
CA LYS A 78 -3.74 1.90 -13.61
C LYS A 78 -3.39 0.60 -14.30
N VAL A 79 -3.99 -0.48 -13.84
CA VAL A 79 -3.85 -1.82 -14.44
C VAL A 79 -5.21 -2.48 -14.58
N LYS A 80 -5.43 -3.15 -15.71
CA LYS A 80 -6.66 -3.90 -16.00
C LYS A 80 -6.39 -5.38 -16.10
N VAL A 81 -7.44 -6.16 -15.84
CA VAL A 81 -7.41 -7.59 -16.16
C VAL A 81 -7.19 -7.76 -17.65
N GLY A 82 -6.28 -8.65 -18.03
CA GLY A 82 -5.87 -8.90 -19.42
C GLY A 82 -4.67 -8.08 -19.89
N GLU A 83 -4.21 -7.08 -19.14
CA GLU A 83 -3.04 -6.28 -19.52
C GLU A 83 -1.72 -7.04 -19.30
N ASN A 84 -0.76 -6.77 -20.18
CA ASN A 84 0.61 -7.25 -20.05
C ASN A 84 1.41 -6.32 -19.13
N VAL A 85 2.20 -6.93 -18.26
CA VAL A 85 3.08 -6.24 -17.32
C VAL A 85 4.45 -6.91 -17.29
N GLU A 86 5.43 -6.20 -16.74
CA GLU A 86 6.75 -6.73 -16.44
C GLU A 86 6.98 -6.73 -14.93
N ILE A 87 7.61 -7.82 -14.45
CA ILE A 87 8.14 -7.95 -13.10
C ILE A 87 9.62 -7.58 -13.20
N VAL A 88 10.01 -6.51 -12.50
CA VAL A 88 11.35 -5.91 -12.61
C VAL A 88 11.99 -5.79 -11.24
N GLY A 89 13.28 -5.99 -11.14
CA GLY A 89 14.05 -5.76 -9.91
C GLY A 89 15.15 -6.78 -9.67
N ILE A 90 15.13 -7.46 -8.54
CA ILE A 90 16.22 -8.29 -7.99
C ILE A 90 16.63 -9.45 -8.93
N LYS A 91 15.66 -9.97 -9.71
CA LYS A 91 15.83 -11.07 -10.66
C LYS A 91 15.68 -10.59 -12.10
N ASP A 92 15.94 -11.49 -13.05
CA ASP A 92 15.72 -11.21 -14.47
C ASP A 92 14.28 -10.75 -14.70
N THR A 93 14.12 -9.71 -15.52
CA THR A 93 12.82 -9.17 -15.89
C THR A 93 11.98 -10.23 -16.58
N ARG A 94 10.73 -10.39 -16.11
CA ARG A 94 9.76 -11.32 -16.69
C ARG A 94 8.50 -10.60 -17.11
N SER A 95 8.03 -10.91 -18.30
CA SER A 95 6.74 -10.45 -18.79
C SER A 95 5.64 -11.44 -18.43
N THR A 96 4.48 -10.93 -18.06
CA THR A 96 3.27 -11.73 -17.77
C THR A 96 2.00 -10.96 -18.07
N THR A 97 0.87 -11.63 -17.97
CA THR A 97 -0.46 -11.04 -18.12
C THR A 97 -1.20 -11.08 -16.79
N ILE A 98 -1.83 -9.98 -16.42
CA ILE A 98 -2.71 -9.91 -15.25
C ILE A 98 -4.00 -10.70 -15.55
N THR A 99 -4.31 -11.68 -14.74
CA THR A 99 -5.52 -12.52 -14.87
C THR A 99 -6.60 -12.17 -13.87
N GLY A 100 -6.28 -11.33 -12.87
CA GLY A 100 -7.26 -10.83 -11.90
C GLY A 100 -6.66 -9.70 -11.08
N VAL A 101 -7.52 -8.80 -10.64
CA VAL A 101 -7.23 -7.74 -9.66
C VAL A 101 -8.24 -7.87 -8.53
N GLU A 102 -7.77 -7.89 -7.30
CA GLU A 102 -8.62 -8.06 -6.11
C GLU A 102 -8.30 -7.01 -5.05
N MET A 103 -9.32 -6.49 -4.41
CA MET A 103 -9.21 -5.60 -3.25
C MET A 103 -10.30 -5.93 -2.24
N PHE A 104 -9.92 -6.12 -0.94
CA PHE A 104 -10.85 -6.51 0.13
C PHE A 104 -11.72 -7.75 -0.23
N GLN A 105 -11.11 -8.77 -0.82
CA GLN A 105 -11.76 -10.01 -1.26
C GLN A 105 -12.83 -9.82 -2.38
N LYS A 106 -12.79 -8.67 -3.06
CA LYS A 106 -13.65 -8.40 -4.22
C LYS A 106 -12.80 -8.32 -5.48
N SER A 107 -13.27 -8.98 -6.53
CA SER A 107 -12.66 -8.85 -7.86
C SER A 107 -12.99 -7.50 -8.47
N LEU A 108 -12.00 -6.88 -9.09
CA LEU A 108 -12.10 -5.62 -9.79
C LEU A 108 -11.72 -5.81 -11.26
N ASP A 109 -12.30 -5.01 -12.14
CA ASP A 109 -11.90 -4.96 -13.55
C ASP A 109 -10.58 -4.21 -13.74
N GLU A 110 -10.33 -3.20 -12.89
CA GLU A 110 -9.11 -2.41 -12.88
C GLU A 110 -8.72 -1.98 -11.47
N GLY A 111 -7.42 -1.73 -11.26
CA GLY A 111 -6.86 -1.08 -10.07
C GLY A 111 -6.25 0.26 -10.43
N LEU A 112 -6.35 1.24 -9.57
CA LEU A 112 -5.90 2.63 -9.79
C LEU A 112 -4.81 3.03 -8.79
N ALA A 113 -4.00 4.03 -9.16
CA ALA A 113 -3.02 4.64 -8.27
C ALA A 113 -3.62 4.93 -6.88
N GLY A 114 -2.93 4.50 -5.82
CA GLY A 114 -3.37 4.60 -4.43
C GLY A 114 -4.14 3.38 -3.92
N ASP A 115 -4.60 2.47 -4.77
CA ASP A 115 -5.28 1.26 -4.33
C ASP A 115 -4.28 0.20 -3.83
N ASN A 116 -4.59 -0.46 -2.71
CA ASN A 116 -3.92 -1.66 -2.26
C ASN A 116 -4.62 -2.88 -2.85
N VAL A 117 -3.93 -3.59 -3.73
CA VAL A 117 -4.52 -4.68 -4.50
C VAL A 117 -3.69 -5.95 -4.45
N GLY A 118 -4.35 -7.09 -4.68
CA GLY A 118 -3.72 -8.33 -5.09
C GLY A 118 -3.87 -8.51 -6.60
N VAL A 119 -2.77 -8.71 -7.31
CA VAL A 119 -2.78 -8.99 -8.74
C VAL A 119 -2.43 -10.45 -9.00
N LEU A 120 -3.28 -11.14 -9.74
CA LEU A 120 -3.05 -12.51 -10.20
C LEU A 120 -2.30 -12.46 -11.53
N MET A 121 -1.31 -13.33 -11.68
CA MET A 121 -0.42 -13.34 -12.84
C MET A 121 -0.36 -14.70 -13.49
N ARG A 122 -0.37 -14.71 -14.82
CA ARG A 122 -0.31 -15.94 -15.61
C ARG A 122 1.11 -16.49 -15.66
N GLY A 123 1.28 -17.78 -15.33
CA GLY A 123 2.54 -18.52 -15.54
C GLY A 123 3.70 -18.08 -14.64
N ILE A 124 3.44 -17.26 -13.62
CA ILE A 124 4.44 -16.83 -12.62
C ILE A 124 4.38 -17.79 -11.44
N GLN A 125 5.53 -18.32 -11.05
CA GLN A 125 5.67 -19.12 -9.84
C GLN A 125 6.06 -18.18 -8.66
N LYS A 126 5.76 -18.60 -7.43
CA LYS A 126 6.16 -17.84 -6.24
C LYS A 126 7.67 -17.57 -6.18
N ALA A 127 8.49 -18.47 -6.71
CA ALA A 127 9.95 -18.32 -6.78
C ALA A 127 10.43 -17.27 -7.79
N ASP A 128 9.58 -16.84 -8.72
CA ASP A 128 9.93 -15.88 -9.77
C ASP A 128 9.80 -14.43 -9.32
N ILE A 129 9.05 -14.18 -8.25
CA ILE A 129 8.74 -12.85 -7.73
C ILE A 129 8.90 -12.82 -6.22
N GLU A 130 9.42 -11.72 -5.69
CA GLU A 130 9.60 -11.53 -4.27
C GLU A 130 9.37 -10.08 -3.85
N ARG A 131 9.19 -9.88 -2.54
CA ARG A 131 9.07 -8.54 -1.95
C ARG A 131 10.26 -7.65 -2.35
N GLY A 132 9.97 -6.41 -2.73
CA GLY A 132 10.96 -5.43 -3.18
C GLY A 132 11.12 -5.36 -4.69
N MET A 133 10.61 -6.35 -5.44
CA MET A 133 10.43 -6.21 -6.89
C MET A 133 9.25 -5.28 -7.20
N VAL A 134 9.11 -4.88 -8.46
CA VAL A 134 7.99 -4.04 -8.91
C VAL A 134 7.31 -4.69 -10.11
N ILE A 135 6.00 -4.47 -10.21
CA ILE A 135 5.22 -4.80 -11.39
C ILE A 135 4.91 -3.51 -12.12
N ALA A 136 5.24 -3.44 -13.39
CA ALA A 136 5.17 -2.20 -14.15
C ALA A 136 4.65 -2.41 -15.58
N LYS A 137 4.23 -1.31 -16.21
CA LYS A 137 3.94 -1.31 -17.65
C LYS A 137 5.20 -1.70 -18.42
N PRO A 138 5.12 -2.58 -19.43
CA PRO A 138 6.28 -3.04 -20.17
C PRO A 138 7.17 -1.90 -20.70
N GLY A 139 8.48 -2.01 -20.45
CA GLY A 139 9.47 -1.03 -20.88
C GLY A 139 9.45 0.32 -20.16
N SER A 140 8.59 0.51 -19.15
CA SER A 140 8.45 1.80 -18.46
C SER A 140 9.51 2.06 -17.39
N ILE A 141 10.18 1.02 -16.90
CA ILE A 141 11.26 1.11 -15.91
C ILE A 141 12.38 0.11 -16.24
N LYS A 142 13.58 0.42 -15.74
CA LYS A 142 14.75 -0.47 -15.81
C LYS A 142 15.41 -0.50 -14.44
N PRO A 143 15.97 -1.66 -14.00
CA PRO A 143 16.78 -1.71 -12.79
C PRO A 143 18.11 -0.99 -13.01
N HIS A 144 18.63 -0.36 -11.98
CA HIS A 144 19.92 0.33 -11.97
C HIS A 144 20.83 -0.30 -10.91
N THR A 145 22.07 -0.62 -11.30
CA THR A 145 23.10 -1.16 -10.39
C THR A 145 24.02 -0.07 -9.84
N ILE A 146 24.07 1.08 -10.50
CA ILE A 146 24.88 2.24 -10.09
C ILE A 146 23.91 3.41 -9.89
N PHE A 147 23.93 4.00 -8.72
CA PHE A 147 23.09 5.13 -8.36
C PHE A 147 23.79 6.03 -7.33
N GLU A 148 23.36 7.28 -7.25
CA GLU A 148 23.70 8.21 -6.19
C GLU A 148 22.46 8.43 -5.31
N GLY A 149 22.65 8.55 -4.01
CA GLY A 149 21.56 8.75 -3.06
C GLY A 149 21.95 9.69 -1.94
N GLU A 150 21.03 10.55 -1.53
CA GLU A 150 21.15 11.35 -0.32
C GLU A 150 20.64 10.52 0.87
N VAL A 151 21.47 10.39 1.91
CA VAL A 151 21.16 9.60 3.10
C VAL A 151 21.02 10.52 4.31
N TYR A 152 19.81 10.63 4.84
CA TYR A 152 19.57 11.25 6.13
C TYR A 152 19.64 10.20 7.24
N VAL A 153 20.65 10.36 8.11
CA VAL A 153 20.84 9.46 9.25
C VAL A 153 20.10 10.02 10.47
N LEU A 154 19.09 9.29 10.94
CA LEU A 154 18.34 9.69 12.15
C LEU A 154 19.26 9.79 13.36
N THR A 155 19.15 10.88 14.11
CA THR A 155 19.84 11.08 15.37
C THR A 155 19.25 10.20 16.47
N ASP A 156 19.98 10.01 17.59
CA ASP A 156 19.48 9.26 18.76
C ASP A 156 18.15 9.83 19.30
N LYS A 157 17.98 11.16 19.26
CA LYS A 157 16.73 11.83 19.69
C LYS A 157 15.54 11.53 18.77
N GLU A 158 15.79 11.22 17.53
CA GLU A 158 14.79 10.83 16.52
C GLU A 158 14.55 9.32 16.49
N GLY A 159 15.09 8.56 17.43
CA GLY A 159 14.99 7.10 17.47
C GLY A 159 15.99 6.38 16.56
N GLY A 160 17.02 7.08 16.08
CA GLY A 160 18.09 6.51 15.26
C GLY A 160 19.08 5.68 16.07
N ARG A 161 20.06 5.11 15.36
CA ARG A 161 21.06 4.25 15.98
C ARG A 161 22.07 5.05 16.80
N LYS A 162 22.59 4.41 17.87
CA LYS A 162 23.58 5.00 18.79
C LYS A 162 25.03 4.71 18.38
N THR A 163 25.24 3.77 17.46
CA THR A 163 26.56 3.37 17.03
C THR A 163 26.93 4.00 15.69
N PRO A 164 28.19 4.44 15.48
CA PRO A 164 28.61 5.02 14.21
C PRO A 164 28.52 4.02 13.03
N PHE A 165 28.46 4.55 11.82
CA PHE A 165 28.62 3.78 10.59
C PHE A 165 30.11 3.66 10.24
N PHE A 166 30.50 2.52 9.69
CA PHE A 166 31.84 2.28 9.21
C PHE A 166 31.81 1.95 7.71
N PRO A 167 32.92 2.15 6.99
CA PRO A 167 33.01 1.71 5.60
C PRO A 167 32.68 0.23 5.44
N GLY A 168 31.83 -0.10 4.46
CA GLY A 168 31.40 -1.48 4.20
C GLY A 168 30.19 -1.95 5.02
N TYR A 169 29.50 -1.02 5.68
CA TYR A 169 28.28 -1.32 6.44
C TYR A 169 27.10 -1.55 5.50
#